data_ceeeb091998fed39f6a2581f115ce624
#
_entry.id   ceeeb091998fed39f6a2581f115ce624
#
_cell.length_a   1.000
_cell.length_b   1.000
_cell.length_c   1.000
_cell.angle_alpha   90.00
_cell.angle_beta   90.00
_cell.angle_gamma   90.00
#
_symmetry.space_group_name_H-M   'P 1'
#
loop_
_entity.id
_entity.type
_entity.pdbx_description
1 polymer ?
#
loop_
_entity_poly.entity_id
_entity_poly.type
_entity_poly.pdbx_seq_one_letter_code
_entity_poly.pdbx_strand_id
1 'polypeptide(L)'
;MKLAALGEVMVELAPQSAVGSGDASKPQFMQSFAGDTYNTAVYIARGGVNVSYVTLLGDDPYSKEVLACLTQEGIDTSAIPQLPGRNPGLYLIQNTADGERYFTYWRGESPARELFADADRREALKAHLRQMDCLYLSGITLAIMSPEARGELLAFLQEYRANGGRVAFDSNYRPRLWASAEVAKIAVMDFLQQTDMALLTFEDEQALWGDTRVEECVQRNTAAGVSELIVKRGAEPVLMQVNGELDAIDVPLVSRVVDTTGAGDSFNAGYLAARLQGATPAQSVAAGNQCAARVIGHRGAIIPRTEYMERAAGAIEPG
;
A
#
# COMPACT_ATOMS: atom_id res chain seq x y z
N MET A 1 -3.72 -18.68 -3.98
CA MET A 1 -4.77 -17.70 -3.65
C MET A 1 -4.61 -16.48 -4.55
N LYS A 2 -5.70 -15.73 -4.77
CA LYS A 2 -5.74 -14.51 -5.59
C LYS A 2 -5.99 -13.29 -4.69
N LEU A 3 -5.27 -12.20 -4.91
CA LEU A 3 -5.48 -10.95 -4.19
C LEU A 3 -5.82 -9.83 -5.18
N ALA A 4 -6.78 -8.97 -4.82
CA ALA A 4 -6.94 -7.68 -5.48
C ALA A 4 -6.43 -6.55 -4.58
N ALA A 5 -5.58 -5.68 -5.13
CA ALA A 5 -5.13 -4.46 -4.47
C ALA A 5 -5.86 -3.26 -5.08
N LEU A 6 -6.57 -2.49 -4.23
CA LEU A 6 -7.42 -1.38 -4.63
C LEU A 6 -6.79 -0.05 -4.25
N GLY A 7 -6.59 0.85 -5.20
CA GLY A 7 -6.11 2.20 -4.88
C GLY A 7 -5.64 3.01 -6.07
N GLU A 8 -4.77 3.98 -5.82
CA GLU A 8 -4.27 4.89 -6.83
C GLU A 8 -2.82 4.60 -7.17
N VAL A 9 -2.49 4.70 -8.44
CA VAL A 9 -1.13 4.80 -8.96
C VAL A 9 -0.95 6.15 -9.61
N MET A 10 0.19 6.79 -9.37
CA MET A 10 0.53 8.12 -9.86
C MET A 10 1.86 8.11 -10.60
N VAL A 11 2.04 9.10 -11.46
CA VAL A 11 3.37 9.44 -11.99
C VAL A 11 4.20 10.04 -10.86
N GLU A 12 5.37 9.50 -10.61
CA GLU A 12 6.37 10.04 -9.70
C GLU A 12 7.47 10.75 -10.50
N LEU A 13 7.81 11.97 -10.12
CA LEU A 13 9.00 12.67 -10.59
C LEU A 13 9.97 12.87 -9.42
N ALA A 14 11.04 12.09 -9.40
CA ALA A 14 12.07 12.14 -8.36
C ALA A 14 13.36 12.80 -8.89
N PRO A 15 14.10 13.59 -8.09
CA PRO A 15 15.38 14.17 -8.54
C PRO A 15 16.38 13.08 -8.92
N GLN A 16 16.98 13.20 -10.11
CA GLN A 16 17.98 12.25 -10.59
C GLN A 16 19.29 12.32 -9.79
N SER A 17 19.65 13.49 -9.29
CA SER A 17 20.92 13.76 -8.60
C SER A 17 20.70 14.13 -7.15
N ALA A 18 21.68 13.81 -6.29
CA ALA A 18 21.72 14.34 -4.93
C ALA A 18 21.85 15.88 -4.94
N VAL A 19 21.35 16.53 -3.88
CA VAL A 19 21.45 17.98 -3.69
C VAL A 19 22.91 18.44 -3.94
N GLY A 20 23.10 19.37 -4.87
CA GLY A 20 24.41 19.97 -5.16
C GLY A 20 25.25 19.32 -6.27
N SER A 21 24.80 18.25 -6.94
CA SER A 21 25.55 17.54 -7.99
C SER A 21 24.99 17.75 -9.40
N GLY A 22 24.54 18.96 -9.75
CA GLY A 22 24.03 19.27 -11.08
C GLY A 22 23.88 20.76 -11.32
N ASP A 23 23.61 21.13 -12.56
CA ASP A 23 23.26 22.51 -12.92
C ASP A 23 21.88 22.85 -12.29
N ALA A 24 21.91 23.63 -11.21
CA ALA A 24 20.68 24.03 -10.49
C ALA A 24 19.66 24.78 -11.39
N SER A 25 20.10 25.31 -12.54
CA SER A 25 19.24 25.97 -13.52
C SER A 25 18.43 24.97 -14.39
N LYS A 26 18.80 23.67 -14.39
CA LYS A 26 18.17 22.62 -15.20
C LYS A 26 18.00 21.35 -14.36
N PRO A 27 17.05 21.32 -13.41
CA PRO A 27 16.81 20.12 -12.60
C PRO A 27 16.40 18.96 -13.51
N GLN A 28 17.04 17.80 -13.30
CA GLN A 28 16.70 16.56 -13.98
C GLN A 28 15.89 15.66 -13.05
N PHE A 29 14.84 15.06 -13.58
CA PHE A 29 13.98 14.15 -12.85
C PHE A 29 13.96 12.78 -13.51
N MET A 30 13.94 11.74 -12.68
CA MET A 30 13.55 10.40 -13.10
C MET A 30 12.03 10.30 -12.99
N GLN A 31 11.41 9.76 -14.02
CA GLN A 31 10.00 9.40 -14.00
C GLN A 31 9.86 7.94 -13.60
N SER A 32 8.93 7.67 -12.73
CA SER A 32 8.49 6.33 -12.32
C SER A 32 7.00 6.33 -11.98
N PHE A 33 6.47 5.19 -11.58
CA PHE A 33 5.11 5.06 -11.09
C PHE A 33 5.14 4.53 -9.67
N ALA A 34 4.34 5.14 -8.80
CA ALA A 34 4.23 4.74 -7.41
C ALA A 34 2.84 5.06 -6.83
N GLY A 35 2.54 4.39 -5.75
CA GLY A 35 1.33 4.51 -4.94
C GLY A 35 1.37 3.41 -3.90
N ASP A 36 0.85 3.61 -2.72
CA ASP A 36 0.97 2.66 -1.62
C ASP A 36 0.45 1.25 -1.99
N THR A 37 -0.76 1.18 -2.54
CA THR A 37 -1.36 -0.08 -2.98
C THR A 37 -0.70 -0.64 -4.25
N TYR A 38 -0.19 0.24 -5.13
CA TYR A 38 0.58 -0.17 -6.31
C TYR A 38 1.92 -0.78 -5.90
N ASN A 39 2.66 -0.14 -5.01
CA ASN A 39 3.94 -0.64 -4.48
C ASN A 39 3.74 -2.01 -3.83
N THR A 40 2.71 -2.12 -2.98
CA THR A 40 2.33 -3.37 -2.32
C THR A 40 1.99 -4.46 -3.34
N ALA A 41 1.17 -4.15 -4.37
CA ALA A 41 0.79 -5.10 -5.41
C ALA A 41 2.00 -5.66 -6.17
N VAL A 42 2.95 -4.80 -6.54
CA VAL A 42 4.19 -5.20 -7.23
C VAL A 42 4.97 -6.22 -6.41
N TYR A 43 5.20 -5.96 -5.12
CA TYR A 43 5.97 -6.88 -4.30
C TYR A 43 5.20 -8.16 -3.94
N ILE A 44 3.87 -8.12 -3.81
CA ILE A 44 3.06 -9.36 -3.66
C ILE A 44 3.20 -10.23 -4.90
N ALA A 45 3.12 -9.65 -6.12
CA ALA A 45 3.30 -10.39 -7.37
C ALA A 45 4.70 -10.99 -7.48
N ARG A 46 5.75 -10.22 -7.14
CA ARG A 46 7.14 -10.71 -7.06
C ARG A 46 7.31 -11.82 -6.02
N GLY A 47 6.49 -11.83 -4.97
CA GLY A 47 6.40 -12.90 -3.98
C GLY A 47 5.65 -14.15 -4.47
N GLY A 48 5.20 -14.20 -5.73
CA GLY A 48 4.59 -15.37 -6.37
C GLY A 48 3.09 -15.56 -6.13
N VAL A 49 2.39 -14.53 -5.66
CA VAL A 49 0.92 -14.54 -5.52
C VAL A 49 0.28 -13.95 -6.77
N ASN A 50 -0.85 -14.51 -7.20
CA ASN A 50 -1.64 -13.95 -8.29
C ASN A 50 -2.33 -12.66 -7.82
N VAL A 51 -1.95 -11.52 -8.40
CA VAL A 51 -2.46 -10.19 -8.04
C VAL A 51 -3.27 -9.61 -9.18
N SER A 52 -4.43 -9.04 -8.86
CA SER A 52 -5.16 -8.11 -9.72
C SER A 52 -5.04 -6.69 -9.14
N TYR A 53 -4.68 -5.71 -9.95
CA TYR A 53 -4.68 -4.33 -9.51
C TYR A 53 -5.98 -3.65 -9.93
N VAL A 54 -6.62 -2.94 -9.01
CA VAL A 54 -7.92 -2.30 -9.23
C VAL A 54 -7.82 -0.81 -9.00
N THR A 55 -7.94 -0.06 -10.08
CA THR A 55 -7.89 1.40 -10.13
C THR A 55 -8.70 1.91 -11.31
N LEU A 56 -8.72 3.21 -11.52
CA LEU A 56 -9.14 3.83 -12.78
C LEU A 56 -7.96 4.62 -13.36
N LEU A 57 -7.78 4.52 -14.66
CA LEU A 57 -6.75 5.24 -15.41
C LEU A 57 -7.38 6.09 -16.53
N GLY A 58 -6.57 6.90 -17.18
CA GLY A 58 -6.94 7.58 -18.41
C GLY A 58 -6.65 6.76 -19.66
N ASP A 59 -6.81 7.38 -20.83
CA ASP A 59 -6.42 6.84 -22.14
C ASP A 59 -5.12 7.47 -22.67
N ASP A 60 -4.44 8.24 -21.83
CA ASP A 60 -3.21 8.98 -22.07
C ASP A 60 -1.96 8.06 -22.14
N PRO A 61 -0.80 8.57 -22.59
CA PRO A 61 0.43 7.78 -22.67
C PRO A 61 0.90 7.21 -21.32
N TYR A 62 0.79 7.96 -20.22
CA TYR A 62 1.25 7.52 -18.90
C TYR A 62 0.37 6.39 -18.34
N SER A 63 -0.94 6.47 -18.56
CA SER A 63 -1.86 5.38 -18.22
C SER A 63 -1.50 4.09 -18.95
N LYS A 64 -1.11 4.17 -20.24
CA LYS A 64 -0.63 3.01 -21.00
C LYS A 64 0.69 2.45 -20.48
N GLU A 65 1.62 3.31 -20.06
CA GLU A 65 2.87 2.89 -19.43
C GLU A 65 2.61 2.19 -18.08
N VAL A 66 1.70 2.71 -17.24
CA VAL A 66 1.27 2.04 -16.00
C VAL A 66 0.77 0.63 -16.28
N LEU A 67 -0.13 0.48 -17.26
CA LEU A 67 -0.65 -0.85 -17.65
C LEU A 67 0.47 -1.78 -18.13
N ALA A 68 1.43 -1.27 -18.89
CA ALA A 68 2.58 -2.03 -19.34
C ALA A 68 3.47 -2.48 -18.18
N CYS A 69 3.74 -1.59 -17.21
CA CYS A 69 4.51 -1.91 -16.01
C CYS A 69 3.81 -2.99 -15.17
N LEU A 70 2.51 -2.86 -14.92
CA LEU A 70 1.73 -3.87 -14.19
C LEU A 70 1.79 -5.24 -14.89
N THR A 71 1.63 -5.24 -16.23
CA THR A 71 1.70 -6.47 -17.04
C THR A 71 3.09 -7.11 -16.98
N GLN A 72 4.17 -6.32 -17.01
CA GLN A 72 5.55 -6.82 -16.86
C GLN A 72 5.80 -7.46 -15.50
N GLU A 73 5.13 -6.98 -14.44
CA GLU A 73 5.17 -7.60 -13.12
C GLU A 73 4.25 -8.83 -12.99
N GLY A 74 3.50 -9.18 -14.02
CA GLY A 74 2.57 -10.31 -14.02
C GLY A 74 1.27 -10.02 -13.26
N ILE A 75 0.92 -8.75 -13.10
CA ILE A 75 -0.30 -8.30 -12.40
C ILE A 75 -1.44 -8.22 -13.41
N ASP A 76 -2.60 -8.78 -13.05
CA ASP A 76 -3.81 -8.71 -13.85
C ASP A 76 -4.37 -7.30 -13.86
N THR A 77 -4.55 -6.74 -15.06
CA THR A 77 -5.08 -5.40 -15.32
C THR A 77 -6.47 -5.40 -15.91
N SER A 78 -7.12 -6.56 -16.02
CA SER A 78 -8.42 -6.72 -16.69
C SER A 78 -9.56 -5.92 -16.03
N ALA A 79 -9.40 -5.57 -14.74
CA ALA A 79 -10.34 -4.77 -13.97
C ALA A 79 -9.96 -3.28 -13.88
N ILE A 80 -9.13 -2.76 -14.82
CA ILE A 80 -8.74 -1.34 -14.86
C ILE A 80 -9.47 -0.64 -16.01
N PRO A 81 -10.62 0.01 -15.78
CA PRO A 81 -11.26 0.83 -16.81
C PRO A 81 -10.43 2.06 -17.14
N GLN A 82 -10.43 2.46 -18.41
CA GLN A 82 -9.78 3.68 -18.87
C GLN A 82 -10.84 4.75 -19.19
N LEU A 83 -10.69 5.93 -18.60
CA LEU A 83 -11.59 7.07 -18.80
C LEU A 83 -11.03 8.00 -19.88
N PRO A 84 -11.81 8.28 -20.96
CA PRO A 84 -11.34 9.12 -22.06
C PRO A 84 -10.97 10.55 -21.60
N GLY A 85 -9.84 11.05 -22.10
CA GLY A 85 -9.36 12.41 -21.85
C GLY A 85 -8.85 12.66 -20.42
N ARG A 86 -8.62 11.60 -19.63
CA ARG A 86 -8.10 11.71 -18.26
C ARG A 86 -6.64 11.28 -18.17
N ASN A 87 -5.96 11.73 -17.14
CA ASN A 87 -4.57 11.38 -16.84
C ASN A 87 -4.44 10.90 -15.39
N PRO A 88 -3.47 10.03 -15.06
CA PRO A 88 -3.19 9.67 -13.67
C PRO A 88 -2.77 10.88 -12.85
N GLY A 89 -2.86 10.77 -11.54
CA GLY A 89 -2.27 11.76 -10.64
C GLY A 89 -0.75 11.83 -10.84
N LEU A 90 -0.17 12.97 -10.46
CA LEU A 90 1.28 13.20 -10.50
C LEU A 90 1.76 13.75 -9.17
N TYR A 91 2.94 13.37 -8.75
CA TYR A 91 3.65 14.06 -7.69
C TYR A 91 5.14 14.25 -8.01
N LEU A 92 5.68 15.32 -7.44
CA LEU A 92 7.07 15.72 -7.56
C LEU A 92 7.72 15.60 -6.18
N ILE A 93 8.89 14.97 -6.13
CA ILE A 93 9.76 14.94 -4.96
C ILE A 93 10.82 16.04 -5.11
N GLN A 94 10.98 16.85 -4.07
CA GLN A 94 12.06 17.81 -3.95
C GLN A 94 12.85 17.50 -2.68
N ASN A 95 14.18 17.50 -2.79
CA ASN A 95 15.04 17.39 -1.62
C ASN A 95 15.38 18.81 -1.15
N THR A 96 15.17 19.08 0.13
CA THR A 96 15.60 20.34 0.76
C THR A 96 17.11 20.32 1.04
N ALA A 97 17.70 21.47 1.35
CA ALA A 97 19.15 21.59 1.60
C ALA A 97 19.61 20.81 2.84
N ASP A 98 18.72 20.59 3.79
CA ASP A 98 18.90 19.79 5.02
C ASP A 98 18.63 18.29 4.83
N GLY A 99 18.30 17.86 3.58
CA GLY A 99 18.08 16.45 3.22
C GLY A 99 16.65 15.95 3.42
N GLU A 100 15.75 16.80 3.89
CA GLU A 100 14.33 16.49 3.99
C GLU A 100 13.68 16.38 2.62
N ARG A 101 12.58 15.63 2.52
CA ARG A 101 11.81 15.47 1.29
C ARG A 101 10.52 16.26 1.35
N TYR A 102 10.28 17.04 0.32
CA TYR A 102 9.03 17.74 0.10
C TYR A 102 8.30 17.14 -1.09
N PHE A 103 6.99 16.84 -0.90
CA PHE A 103 6.14 16.24 -1.92
C PHE A 103 5.09 17.26 -2.37
N THR A 104 5.04 17.51 -3.68
CA THR A 104 4.01 18.33 -4.32
C THR A 104 3.13 17.45 -5.18
N TYR A 105 1.80 17.53 -4.99
CA TYR A 105 0.83 16.64 -5.63
C TYR A 105 -0.09 17.37 -6.59
N TRP A 106 -0.31 16.77 -7.76
CA TRP A 106 -1.36 17.11 -8.71
C TRP A 106 -2.22 15.87 -8.93
N ARG A 107 -3.17 15.63 -8.04
CA ARG A 107 -4.02 14.43 -8.05
C ARG A 107 -5.51 14.72 -7.94
N GLY A 108 -5.91 16.01 -7.99
CA GLY A 108 -7.31 16.42 -7.87
C GLY A 108 -8.20 15.84 -8.96
N GLU A 109 -7.64 15.71 -10.17
CA GLU A 109 -8.32 15.18 -11.37
C GLU A 109 -7.99 13.71 -11.66
N SER A 110 -7.32 13.02 -10.76
CA SER A 110 -6.97 11.60 -10.96
C SER A 110 -8.22 10.74 -11.11
N PRO A 111 -8.31 9.88 -12.13
CA PRO A 111 -9.44 8.97 -12.33
C PRO A 111 -9.70 8.06 -11.13
N ALA A 112 -8.66 7.64 -10.42
CA ALA A 112 -8.78 6.76 -9.26
C ALA A 112 -9.72 7.30 -8.17
N ARG A 113 -9.93 8.62 -8.11
CA ARG A 113 -10.89 9.26 -7.20
C ARG A 113 -12.36 8.88 -7.49
N GLU A 114 -12.64 8.41 -8.70
CA GLU A 114 -13.97 7.98 -9.15
C GLU A 114 -14.19 6.47 -9.02
N LEU A 115 -13.23 5.77 -8.37
CA LEU A 115 -13.41 4.35 -8.07
C LEU A 115 -14.68 4.14 -7.23
N PHE A 116 -15.53 3.22 -7.62
CA PHE A 116 -16.87 2.96 -7.06
C PHE A 116 -17.91 4.09 -7.23
N ALA A 117 -17.62 5.20 -7.89
CA ALA A 117 -18.58 6.30 -8.04
C ALA A 117 -19.68 5.99 -9.09
N ASP A 118 -19.30 5.46 -10.24
CA ASP A 118 -20.23 5.11 -11.32
C ASP A 118 -20.88 3.75 -11.10
N ALA A 119 -22.19 3.66 -11.27
CA ALA A 119 -22.96 2.46 -10.93
C ALA A 119 -22.61 1.25 -11.81
N ASP A 120 -22.48 1.44 -13.13
CA ASP A 120 -22.24 0.33 -14.06
C ASP A 120 -20.81 -0.21 -13.89
N ARG A 121 -19.82 0.68 -13.79
CA ARG A 121 -18.44 0.29 -13.51
C ARG A 121 -18.30 -0.37 -12.14
N ARG A 122 -19.01 0.12 -11.13
CA ARG A 122 -19.03 -0.44 -9.78
C ARG A 122 -19.50 -1.89 -9.78
N GLU A 123 -20.59 -2.23 -10.47
CA GLU A 123 -21.07 -3.61 -10.52
C GLU A 123 -20.09 -4.54 -11.27
N ALA A 124 -19.45 -4.06 -12.33
CA ALA A 124 -18.41 -4.83 -13.01
C ALA A 124 -17.20 -5.07 -12.09
N LEU A 125 -16.77 -4.05 -11.31
CA LEU A 125 -15.71 -4.18 -10.31
C LEU A 125 -16.09 -5.16 -9.22
N LYS A 126 -17.30 -5.06 -8.63
CA LYS A 126 -17.79 -5.99 -7.61
C LYS A 126 -17.80 -7.43 -8.12
N ALA A 127 -18.22 -7.65 -9.37
CA ALA A 127 -18.20 -8.98 -9.99
C ALA A 127 -16.80 -9.56 -10.11
N HIS A 128 -15.81 -8.73 -10.44
CA HIS A 128 -14.39 -9.12 -10.46
C HIS A 128 -13.87 -9.41 -9.06
N LEU A 129 -14.12 -8.51 -8.09
CA LEU A 129 -13.63 -8.63 -6.72
C LEU A 129 -14.19 -9.86 -5.98
N ARG A 130 -15.43 -10.30 -6.28
CA ARG A 130 -15.99 -11.55 -5.74
C ARG A 130 -15.22 -12.81 -6.12
N GLN A 131 -14.34 -12.74 -7.11
CA GLN A 131 -13.49 -13.87 -7.55
C GLN A 131 -12.15 -13.94 -6.84
N MET A 132 -11.85 -12.96 -5.98
CA MET A 132 -10.62 -12.87 -5.22
C MET A 132 -10.76 -13.54 -3.86
N ASP A 133 -9.67 -14.06 -3.32
CA ASP A 133 -9.62 -14.65 -1.98
C ASP A 133 -9.33 -13.61 -0.90
N CYS A 134 -8.68 -12.50 -1.29
CA CYS A 134 -8.33 -11.40 -0.41
C CYS A 134 -8.39 -10.07 -1.14
N LEU A 135 -8.88 -9.04 -0.46
CA LEU A 135 -8.84 -7.65 -0.92
C LEU A 135 -7.89 -6.86 -0.03
N TYR A 136 -6.99 -6.08 -0.65
CA TYR A 136 -6.10 -5.16 0.05
C TYR A 136 -6.40 -3.73 -0.36
N LEU A 137 -6.56 -2.86 0.62
CA LEU A 137 -6.78 -1.43 0.43
C LEU A 137 -6.17 -0.63 1.59
N SER A 138 -6.09 0.68 1.42
CA SER A 138 -5.50 1.57 2.42
C SER A 138 -6.39 2.76 2.76
N GLY A 139 -6.03 3.48 3.83
CA GLY A 139 -6.65 4.75 4.17
C GLY A 139 -6.47 5.82 3.09
N ILE A 140 -5.42 5.75 2.26
CA ILE A 140 -5.28 6.62 1.08
C ILE A 140 -6.38 6.32 0.06
N THR A 141 -6.67 5.04 -0.20
CA THR A 141 -7.79 4.63 -1.07
C THR A 141 -9.10 5.25 -0.60
N LEU A 142 -9.36 5.19 0.71
CA LEU A 142 -10.57 5.79 1.29
C LEU A 142 -10.58 7.32 1.17
N ALA A 143 -9.44 7.96 1.41
CA ALA A 143 -9.31 9.41 1.44
C ALA A 143 -9.56 10.07 0.08
N ILE A 144 -9.23 9.39 -1.02
CA ILE A 144 -9.42 9.93 -2.37
C ILE A 144 -10.84 9.73 -2.91
N MET A 145 -11.61 8.80 -2.34
CA MET A 145 -13.00 8.51 -2.76
C MET A 145 -13.99 9.51 -2.17
N SER A 146 -15.11 9.72 -2.86
CA SER A 146 -16.25 10.46 -2.28
C SER A 146 -16.86 9.69 -1.10
N PRO A 147 -17.58 10.36 -0.18
CA PRO A 147 -18.28 9.68 0.90
C PRO A 147 -19.25 8.60 0.41
N GLU A 148 -19.96 8.87 -0.70
CA GLU A 148 -20.91 7.95 -1.32
C GLU A 148 -20.20 6.69 -1.86
N ALA A 149 -19.09 6.88 -2.59
CA ALA A 149 -18.30 5.78 -3.13
C ALA A 149 -17.66 4.93 -2.01
N ARG A 150 -17.23 5.56 -0.90
CA ARG A 150 -16.78 4.83 0.30
C ARG A 150 -17.90 4.00 0.92
N GLY A 151 -19.12 4.55 1.02
CA GLY A 151 -20.28 3.82 1.53
C GLY A 151 -20.62 2.59 0.68
N GLU A 152 -20.52 2.71 -0.65
CA GLU A 152 -20.73 1.61 -1.58
C GLU A 152 -19.65 0.52 -1.46
N LEU A 153 -18.39 0.93 -1.29
CA LEU A 153 -17.30 -0.01 -1.04
C LEU A 153 -17.46 -0.72 0.29
N LEU A 154 -17.82 0.01 1.35
CA LEU A 154 -18.05 -0.55 2.69
C LEU A 154 -19.17 -1.60 2.67
N ALA A 155 -20.32 -1.30 2.05
CA ALA A 155 -21.42 -2.23 1.89
C ALA A 155 -21.00 -3.49 1.12
N PHE A 156 -20.18 -3.31 0.07
CA PHE A 156 -19.62 -4.44 -0.67
C PHE A 156 -18.70 -5.30 0.19
N LEU A 157 -17.81 -4.70 1.01
CA LEU A 157 -16.92 -5.46 1.89
C LEU A 157 -17.69 -6.27 2.94
N GLN A 158 -18.81 -5.76 3.46
CA GLN A 158 -19.68 -6.50 4.36
C GLN A 158 -20.24 -7.77 3.69
N GLU A 159 -20.75 -7.63 2.46
CA GLU A 159 -21.22 -8.76 1.66
C GLU A 159 -20.08 -9.74 1.34
N TYR A 160 -18.93 -9.22 0.90
CA TYR A 160 -17.77 -10.00 0.51
C TYR A 160 -17.25 -10.88 1.66
N ARG A 161 -17.11 -10.30 2.87
CA ARG A 161 -16.71 -11.04 4.06
C ARG A 161 -17.74 -12.07 4.49
N ALA A 162 -19.04 -11.74 4.44
CA ALA A 162 -20.11 -12.67 4.75
C ALA A 162 -20.09 -13.92 3.83
N ASN A 163 -19.53 -13.79 2.62
CA ASN A 163 -19.33 -14.88 1.67
C ASN A 163 -17.94 -15.54 1.76
N GLY A 164 -17.18 -15.27 2.83
CA GLY A 164 -15.89 -15.93 3.12
C GLY A 164 -14.66 -15.25 2.51
N GLY A 165 -14.82 -14.09 1.91
CA GLY A 165 -13.70 -13.25 1.45
C GLY A 165 -12.94 -12.63 2.63
N ARG A 166 -11.67 -12.34 2.46
CA ARG A 166 -10.82 -11.70 3.48
C ARG A 166 -10.41 -10.29 3.07
N VAL A 167 -10.32 -9.39 4.05
CA VAL A 167 -9.93 -8.00 3.86
C VAL A 167 -8.65 -7.72 4.63
N ALA A 168 -7.64 -7.19 3.93
CA ALA A 168 -6.42 -6.63 4.50
C ALA A 168 -6.43 -5.10 4.33
N PHE A 169 -6.05 -4.40 5.38
CA PHE A 169 -6.11 -2.94 5.43
C PHE A 169 -4.89 -2.33 6.09
N ASP A 170 -4.38 -1.23 5.50
CA ASP A 170 -3.40 -0.34 6.12
C ASP A 170 -4.02 1.05 6.30
N SER A 171 -4.04 1.58 7.52
CA SER A 171 -4.59 2.92 7.78
C SER A 171 -3.88 4.02 7.00
N ASN A 172 -2.58 3.89 6.77
CA ASN A 172 -1.74 4.76 5.93
C ASN A 172 -2.23 6.23 5.94
N TYR A 173 -2.38 6.78 7.15
CA TYR A 173 -3.05 8.05 7.38
C TYR A 173 -2.26 9.22 6.81
N ARG A 174 -2.90 10.01 5.96
CA ARG A 174 -2.31 11.21 5.35
C ARG A 174 -3.24 12.40 5.63
N PRO A 175 -2.96 13.21 6.67
CA PRO A 175 -3.86 14.29 7.12
C PRO A 175 -4.34 15.21 5.98
N ARG A 176 -3.45 15.51 5.02
CA ARG A 176 -3.75 16.42 3.89
C ARG A 176 -4.80 15.91 2.91
N LEU A 177 -5.15 14.62 2.96
CA LEU A 177 -6.15 14.01 2.07
C LEU A 177 -7.55 14.03 2.67
N TRP A 178 -7.69 14.35 3.95
CA TRP A 178 -8.94 14.33 4.69
C TRP A 178 -9.44 15.75 4.98
N ALA A 179 -10.75 15.91 5.02
CA ALA A 179 -11.35 17.18 5.42
C ALA A 179 -11.06 17.54 6.88
N SER A 180 -11.02 16.54 7.75
CA SER A 180 -10.58 16.64 9.15
C SER A 180 -10.16 15.27 9.69
N ALA A 181 -9.48 15.26 10.85
CA ALA A 181 -9.13 14.03 11.54
C ALA A 181 -10.38 13.24 11.98
N GLU A 182 -11.46 13.90 12.36
CA GLU A 182 -12.71 13.27 12.78
C GLU A 182 -13.36 12.51 11.62
N VAL A 183 -13.36 13.10 10.41
CA VAL A 183 -13.85 12.42 9.18
C VAL A 183 -13.00 11.20 8.87
N ALA A 184 -11.67 11.32 9.03
CA ALA A 184 -10.76 10.20 8.83
C ALA A 184 -11.02 9.08 9.86
N LYS A 185 -11.16 9.43 11.16
CA LYS A 185 -11.42 8.47 12.25
C LYS A 185 -12.68 7.66 11.99
N ILE A 186 -13.78 8.32 11.60
CA ILE A 186 -15.05 7.64 11.29
C ILE A 186 -14.84 6.65 10.14
N ALA A 187 -14.29 7.13 9.02
CA ALA A 187 -14.10 6.29 7.85
C ALA A 187 -13.15 5.11 8.13
N VAL A 188 -12.00 5.36 8.77
CA VAL A 188 -11.02 4.30 9.09
C VAL A 188 -11.64 3.28 10.03
N MET A 189 -12.40 3.71 11.06
CA MET A 189 -13.07 2.80 11.99
C MET A 189 -14.10 1.92 11.30
N ASP A 190 -14.94 2.49 10.43
CA ASP A 190 -15.93 1.73 9.67
C ASP A 190 -15.29 0.62 8.82
N PHE A 191 -14.13 0.90 8.22
CA PHE A 191 -13.40 -0.08 7.42
C PHE A 191 -12.61 -1.08 8.28
N LEU A 192 -12.06 -0.68 9.43
CA LEU A 192 -11.43 -1.60 10.38
C LEU A 192 -12.42 -2.67 10.86
N GLN A 193 -13.68 -2.32 11.08
CA GLN A 193 -14.75 -3.29 11.43
C GLN A 193 -15.01 -4.33 10.31
N GLN A 194 -14.57 -4.05 9.08
CA GLN A 194 -14.63 -4.96 7.94
C GLN A 194 -13.26 -5.53 7.58
N THR A 195 -12.29 -5.49 8.50
CA THR A 195 -10.92 -5.91 8.26
C THR A 195 -10.61 -7.20 9.02
N ASP A 196 -10.01 -8.17 8.34
CA ASP A 196 -9.50 -9.39 8.94
C ASP A 196 -8.02 -9.23 9.33
N MET A 197 -7.21 -8.60 8.46
CA MET A 197 -5.78 -8.37 8.65
C MET A 197 -5.50 -6.86 8.62
N ALA A 198 -5.18 -6.24 9.74
CA ALA A 198 -4.75 -4.84 9.80
C ALA A 198 -3.22 -4.76 9.86
N LEU A 199 -2.61 -4.03 8.90
CA LEU A 199 -1.17 -3.89 8.74
C LEU A 199 -0.77 -2.42 8.98
N LEU A 200 -0.82 -1.99 10.24
CA LEU A 200 -0.76 -0.58 10.62
C LEU A 200 0.68 -0.11 10.88
N THR A 201 0.90 1.20 10.78
CA THR A 201 2.11 1.88 11.20
C THR A 201 1.81 2.72 12.43
N PHE A 202 2.56 2.55 13.52
CA PHE A 202 2.24 3.19 14.80
C PHE A 202 2.26 4.72 14.70
N GLU A 203 3.17 5.30 13.93
CA GLU A 203 3.24 6.74 13.71
C GLU A 203 1.97 7.28 13.01
N ASP A 204 1.40 6.53 12.08
CA ASP A 204 0.13 6.90 11.45
C ASP A 204 -1.05 6.81 12.45
N GLU A 205 -1.04 5.81 13.33
CA GLU A 205 -2.03 5.67 14.41
C GLU A 205 -1.91 6.80 15.43
N GLN A 206 -0.69 7.16 15.84
CA GLN A 206 -0.46 8.33 16.69
C GLN A 206 -0.99 9.61 16.04
N ALA A 207 -0.71 9.82 14.77
CA ALA A 207 -1.14 11.01 14.04
C ALA A 207 -2.68 11.08 13.90
N LEU A 208 -3.36 9.94 13.70
CA LEU A 208 -4.80 9.89 13.52
C LEU A 208 -5.55 9.93 14.86
N TRP A 209 -5.17 9.08 15.82
CA TRP A 209 -5.94 8.83 17.05
C TRP A 209 -5.40 9.58 18.25
N GLY A 210 -4.14 10.01 18.22
CA GLY A 210 -3.44 10.62 19.34
C GLY A 210 -2.88 9.61 20.33
N ASP A 211 -2.68 8.36 19.88
CA ASP A 211 -2.12 7.29 20.71
C ASP A 211 -0.76 7.69 21.26
N THR A 212 -0.56 7.53 22.55
CA THR A 212 0.73 7.77 23.23
C THR A 212 1.49 6.47 23.44
N ARG A 213 0.78 5.35 23.45
CA ARG A 213 1.30 4.01 23.65
C ARG A 213 0.69 3.06 22.64
N VAL A 214 1.47 2.10 22.20
CA VAL A 214 1.04 1.13 21.18
C VAL A 214 -0.10 0.23 21.66
N GLU A 215 -0.23 0.00 22.97
CA GLU A 215 -1.33 -0.76 23.56
C GLU A 215 -2.69 -0.11 23.30
N GLU A 216 -2.76 1.21 23.16
CA GLU A 216 -4.00 1.94 22.82
C GLU A 216 -4.44 1.61 21.39
N CYS A 217 -3.48 1.55 20.45
CA CYS A 217 -3.71 1.07 19.09
C CYS A 217 -4.20 -0.38 19.09
N VAL A 218 -3.54 -1.28 19.84
CA VAL A 218 -3.92 -2.70 19.94
C VAL A 218 -5.35 -2.84 20.48
N GLN A 219 -5.67 -2.18 21.59
CA GLN A 219 -7.00 -2.24 22.21
C GLN A 219 -8.11 -1.76 21.26
N ARG A 220 -7.88 -0.63 20.59
CA ARG A 220 -8.84 -0.06 19.62
C ARG A 220 -9.12 -1.02 18.47
N ASN A 221 -8.09 -1.58 17.86
CA ASN A 221 -8.25 -2.47 16.71
C ASN A 221 -8.86 -3.82 17.10
N THR A 222 -8.51 -4.34 18.27
CA THR A 222 -9.16 -5.53 18.86
C THR A 222 -10.64 -5.28 19.09
N ALA A 223 -11.01 -4.13 19.67
CA ALA A 223 -12.39 -3.75 19.90
C ALA A 223 -13.19 -3.55 18.58
N ALA A 224 -12.52 -3.16 17.49
CA ALA A 224 -13.11 -3.10 16.16
C ALA A 224 -13.35 -4.48 15.53
N GLY A 225 -12.80 -5.55 16.11
CA GLY A 225 -13.00 -6.92 15.63
C GLY A 225 -11.93 -7.43 14.68
N VAL A 226 -10.80 -6.72 14.55
CA VAL A 226 -9.64 -7.18 13.76
C VAL A 226 -9.08 -8.45 14.37
N SER A 227 -9.03 -9.53 13.59
CA SER A 227 -8.58 -10.85 14.07
C SER A 227 -7.06 -11.03 13.97
N GLU A 228 -6.39 -10.31 13.07
CA GLU A 228 -4.95 -10.38 12.83
C GLU A 228 -4.42 -8.94 12.68
N LEU A 229 -3.78 -8.46 13.73
CA LEU A 229 -3.25 -7.09 13.81
C LEU A 229 -1.73 -7.11 13.82
N ILE A 230 -1.13 -6.35 12.91
CA ILE A 230 0.30 -6.13 12.79
C ILE A 230 0.56 -4.64 12.92
N VAL A 231 1.38 -4.23 13.89
CA VAL A 231 1.75 -2.83 14.11
C VAL A 231 3.25 -2.65 13.89
N LYS A 232 3.59 -2.00 12.78
CA LYS A 232 4.95 -1.62 12.41
C LYS A 232 5.39 -0.41 13.25
N ARG A 233 6.64 -0.41 13.74
CA ARG A 233 7.19 0.64 14.62
C ARG A 233 8.62 1.03 14.21
N GLY A 234 8.84 1.23 12.91
CA GLY A 234 10.16 1.56 12.38
C GLY A 234 11.19 0.46 12.66
N ALA A 235 12.22 0.77 13.42
CA ALA A 235 13.28 -0.18 13.82
C ALA A 235 12.96 -0.97 15.10
N GLU A 236 11.88 -0.61 15.81
CA GLU A 236 11.44 -1.34 17.00
C GLU A 236 10.73 -2.65 16.60
N PRO A 237 10.64 -3.64 17.52
CA PRO A 237 9.95 -4.88 17.25
C PRO A 237 8.53 -4.67 16.73
N VAL A 238 8.15 -5.37 15.68
CA VAL A 238 6.78 -5.37 15.16
C VAL A 238 5.88 -6.05 16.19
N LEU A 239 4.79 -5.38 16.59
CA LEU A 239 3.77 -6.04 17.41
C LEU A 239 2.82 -6.81 16.51
N MET A 240 2.56 -8.04 16.90
CA MET A 240 1.63 -8.95 16.24
C MET A 240 0.61 -9.44 17.27
N GLN A 241 -0.68 -9.19 16.99
CA GLN A 241 -1.75 -9.77 17.79
C GLN A 241 -2.63 -10.65 16.90
N VAL A 242 -2.77 -11.90 17.30
CA VAL A 242 -3.58 -12.90 16.58
C VAL A 242 -4.38 -13.71 17.59
N ASN A 243 -5.69 -13.79 17.40
CA ASN A 243 -6.60 -14.54 18.30
C ASN A 243 -6.48 -14.14 19.79
N GLY A 244 -6.15 -12.88 20.06
CA GLY A 244 -6.01 -12.36 21.42
C GLY A 244 -4.61 -12.55 22.03
N GLU A 245 -3.71 -13.27 21.37
CA GLU A 245 -2.29 -13.41 21.80
C GLU A 245 -1.46 -12.28 21.18
N LEU A 246 -0.67 -11.59 22.01
CA LEU A 246 0.19 -10.49 21.61
C LEU A 246 1.66 -10.92 21.70
N ASP A 247 2.36 -10.83 20.58
CA ASP A 247 3.78 -11.10 20.44
C ASP A 247 4.52 -9.88 19.89
N ALA A 248 5.84 -9.82 20.15
CA ALA A 248 6.75 -8.84 19.58
C ALA A 248 7.84 -9.56 18.78
N ILE A 249 8.00 -9.19 17.51
CA ILE A 249 8.96 -9.81 16.58
C ILE A 249 10.01 -8.79 16.20
N ASP A 250 11.27 -9.11 16.47
CA ASP A 250 12.40 -8.22 16.19
C ASP A 250 12.54 -7.90 14.70
N VAL A 251 12.91 -6.65 14.44
CA VAL A 251 13.26 -6.18 13.10
C VAL A 251 14.75 -6.44 12.84
N PRO A 252 15.12 -7.08 11.73
CA PRO A 252 16.52 -7.33 11.43
C PRO A 252 17.28 -6.02 11.21
N LEU A 253 18.49 -5.93 11.73
CA LEU A 253 19.36 -4.78 11.50
C LEU A 253 19.73 -4.67 10.02
N VAL A 254 19.51 -3.51 9.44
CA VAL A 254 19.91 -3.18 8.07
C VAL A 254 21.22 -2.38 8.13
N SER A 255 22.27 -2.92 7.54
CA SER A 255 23.61 -2.31 7.59
C SER A 255 23.70 -0.95 6.89
N ARG A 256 22.83 -0.71 5.91
CA ARG A 256 22.78 0.55 5.16
C ARG A 256 21.34 0.86 4.74
N VAL A 257 20.78 1.90 5.32
CA VAL A 257 19.52 2.49 4.86
C VAL A 257 19.84 3.59 3.84
N VAL A 258 19.26 3.48 2.65
CA VAL A 258 19.43 4.44 1.54
C VAL A 258 18.19 5.32 1.42
N ASP A 259 17.00 4.69 1.49
CA ASP A 259 15.73 5.35 1.28
C ASP A 259 14.60 4.56 1.95
N THR A 260 13.83 5.19 2.81
CA THR A 260 12.72 4.53 3.52
C THR A 260 11.38 4.57 2.76
N THR A 261 11.37 5.15 1.55
CA THR A 261 10.16 5.20 0.70
C THR A 261 9.68 3.78 0.38
N GLY A 262 8.40 3.51 0.61
CA GLY A 262 7.82 2.19 0.35
C GLY A 262 8.19 1.10 1.37
N ALA A 263 8.85 1.44 2.49
CA ALA A 263 9.17 0.46 3.53
C ALA A 263 7.92 -0.23 4.09
N GLY A 264 6.88 0.54 4.41
CA GLY A 264 5.59 0.03 4.87
C GLY A 264 4.89 -0.81 3.81
N ASP A 265 4.86 -0.32 2.56
CA ASP A 265 4.22 -1.00 1.44
C ASP A 265 4.88 -2.35 1.14
N SER A 266 6.22 -2.38 1.14
CA SER A 266 7.00 -3.59 0.92
C SER A 266 6.90 -4.59 2.09
N PHE A 267 6.83 -4.09 3.33
CA PHE A 267 6.50 -4.94 4.48
C PHE A 267 5.13 -5.60 4.30
N ASN A 268 4.09 -4.80 4.02
CA ASN A 268 2.73 -5.29 3.80
C ASN A 268 2.70 -6.35 2.69
N ALA A 269 3.45 -6.13 1.62
CA ALA A 269 3.55 -7.07 0.51
C ALA A 269 4.20 -8.39 0.92
N GLY A 270 5.35 -8.35 1.59
CA GLY A 270 6.03 -9.56 2.07
C GLY A 270 5.16 -10.34 3.05
N TYR A 271 4.49 -9.64 3.96
CA TYR A 271 3.54 -10.22 4.90
C TYR A 271 2.39 -10.92 4.16
N LEU A 272 1.68 -10.21 3.30
CA LEU A 272 0.50 -10.74 2.59
C LEU A 272 0.89 -11.89 1.64
N ALA A 273 2.02 -11.79 0.94
CA ALA A 273 2.47 -12.85 0.06
C ALA A 273 2.72 -14.16 0.83
N ALA A 274 3.40 -14.09 1.98
CA ALA A 274 3.64 -15.27 2.82
C ALA A 274 2.34 -15.83 3.41
N ARG A 275 1.45 -14.95 3.94
CA ARG A 275 0.15 -15.36 4.52
C ARG A 275 -0.74 -16.06 3.51
N LEU A 276 -0.81 -15.56 2.28
CA LEU A 276 -1.62 -16.13 1.21
C LEU A 276 -1.06 -17.46 0.69
N GLN A 277 0.21 -17.74 0.95
CA GLN A 277 0.86 -19.02 0.67
C GLN A 277 0.86 -20.00 1.85
N GLY A 278 0.17 -19.65 2.94
CA GLY A 278 -0.04 -20.56 4.09
C GLY A 278 0.99 -20.43 5.22
N ALA A 279 1.87 -19.42 5.18
CA ALA A 279 2.78 -19.17 6.29
C ALA A 279 2.03 -18.75 7.56
N THR A 280 2.59 -19.03 8.73
CA THR A 280 2.05 -18.52 10.01
C THR A 280 2.16 -16.99 10.07
N PRO A 281 1.39 -16.31 10.95
CA PRO A 281 1.53 -14.87 11.12
C PRO A 281 2.96 -14.43 11.47
N ALA A 282 3.65 -15.12 12.35
CA ALA A 282 5.04 -14.82 12.73
C ALA A 282 6.02 -14.99 11.55
N GLN A 283 5.88 -16.06 10.76
CA GLN A 283 6.67 -16.25 9.53
C GLN A 283 6.37 -15.13 8.51
N SER A 284 5.14 -14.67 8.46
CA SER A 284 4.72 -13.58 7.56
C SER A 284 5.29 -12.23 8.00
N VAL A 285 5.37 -11.94 9.30
CA VAL A 285 6.10 -10.76 9.82
C VAL A 285 7.58 -10.82 9.42
N ALA A 286 8.22 -11.97 9.56
CA ALA A 286 9.61 -12.15 9.14
C ALA A 286 9.79 -11.90 7.63
N ALA A 287 8.87 -12.39 6.79
CA ALA A 287 8.87 -12.15 5.34
C ALA A 287 8.65 -10.65 5.02
N GLY A 288 7.75 -9.97 5.73
CA GLY A 288 7.53 -8.54 5.65
C GLY A 288 8.79 -7.75 5.98
N ASN A 289 9.42 -8.06 7.11
CA ASN A 289 10.69 -7.45 7.53
C ASN A 289 11.81 -7.65 6.50
N GLN A 290 11.93 -8.84 5.92
CA GLN A 290 12.92 -9.13 4.88
C GLN A 290 12.66 -8.33 3.60
N CYS A 291 11.41 -8.23 3.18
CA CYS A 291 11.03 -7.42 2.01
C CYS A 291 11.35 -5.95 2.23
N ALA A 292 10.94 -5.38 3.36
CA ALA A 292 11.24 -3.99 3.72
C ALA A 292 12.74 -3.72 3.81
N ALA A 293 13.50 -4.59 4.46
CA ALA A 293 14.95 -4.47 4.58
C ALA A 293 15.68 -4.44 3.23
N ARG A 294 15.18 -5.17 2.23
CA ARG A 294 15.71 -5.11 0.85
C ARG A 294 15.41 -3.77 0.21
N VAL A 295 14.16 -3.32 0.30
CA VAL A 295 13.70 -2.09 -0.37
C VAL A 295 14.41 -0.86 0.17
N ILE A 296 14.53 -0.71 1.48
CA ILE A 296 15.19 0.46 2.09
C ILE A 296 16.70 0.55 1.83
N GLY A 297 17.33 -0.51 1.31
CA GLY A 297 18.71 -0.52 0.84
C GLY A 297 18.91 0.15 -0.53
N HIS A 298 17.83 0.60 -1.19
CA HIS A 298 17.82 1.17 -2.53
C HIS A 298 17.08 2.51 -2.54
N ARG A 299 17.13 3.22 -3.67
CA ARG A 299 16.36 4.45 -3.88
C ARG A 299 14.99 4.14 -4.47
N GLY A 300 13.97 4.86 -4.02
CA GLY A 300 12.59 4.76 -4.49
C GLY A 300 11.81 3.60 -3.87
N ALA A 301 10.50 3.61 -4.09
CA ALA A 301 9.59 2.63 -3.50
C ALA A 301 9.65 1.25 -4.19
N ILE A 302 9.98 1.21 -5.49
CA ILE A 302 10.07 -0.02 -6.28
C ILE A 302 11.51 -0.19 -6.80
N ILE A 303 12.17 -1.22 -6.30
CA ILE A 303 13.55 -1.56 -6.73
C ILE A 303 13.52 -2.39 -8.02
N PRO A 304 14.62 -2.40 -8.84
CA PRO A 304 14.69 -3.22 -10.03
C PRO A 304 14.39 -4.70 -9.72
N ARG A 305 13.63 -5.35 -10.60
CA ARG A 305 13.20 -6.75 -10.39
C ARG A 305 14.38 -7.70 -10.27
N THR A 306 15.44 -7.49 -11.05
CA THR A 306 16.68 -8.28 -10.99
C THR A 306 17.31 -8.24 -9.61
N GLU A 307 17.46 -7.03 -9.03
CA GLU A 307 18.04 -6.84 -7.69
C GLU A 307 17.16 -7.45 -6.58
N TYR A 308 15.83 -7.41 -6.77
CA TYR A 308 14.89 -8.06 -5.86
C TYR A 308 15.02 -9.58 -5.86
N MET A 309 15.19 -10.21 -7.04
CA MET A 309 15.23 -11.67 -7.21
C MET A 309 16.60 -12.28 -6.88
N GLU A 310 17.71 -11.61 -7.21
CA GLU A 310 19.07 -12.13 -6.97
C GLU A 310 19.36 -12.39 -5.48
N ARG A 311 18.92 -11.51 -4.60
CA ARG A 311 19.10 -11.69 -3.15
C ARG A 311 18.12 -12.70 -2.53
N ALA A 312 17.04 -13.05 -3.22
CA ALA A 312 16.17 -14.13 -2.79
C ALA A 312 16.85 -15.51 -2.97
N ALA A 313 17.70 -15.65 -4.00
CA ALA A 313 18.46 -16.87 -4.26
C ALA A 313 19.68 -17.05 -3.34
N GLY A 314 20.25 -15.95 -2.80
CA GLY A 314 21.43 -15.98 -1.92
C GLY A 314 21.13 -16.15 -0.42
N ALA A 315 19.86 -16.22 -0.01
CA ALA A 315 19.46 -16.34 1.39
C ALA A 315 19.29 -17.80 1.89
N ILE A 316 19.67 -18.78 1.08
CA ILE A 316 19.68 -20.20 1.47
C ILE A 316 21.14 -20.66 1.53
N GLU A 317 21.89 -20.22 2.55
CA GLU A 317 23.00 -21.02 3.04
C GLU A 317 22.54 -21.74 4.31
N PRO A 318 22.52 -23.07 4.34
CA PRO A 318 22.26 -23.82 5.56
C PRO A 318 23.52 -23.73 6.44
N GLY A 319 23.41 -23.07 7.60
CA GLY A 319 24.35 -23.21 8.69
C GLY A 319 23.96 -24.38 9.59
#